data_9fd3c7fbeecd1103c0c1cc5d25c382a9
#
_entry.id   9fd3c7fbeecd1103c0c1cc5d25c382a9
#
_cell.length_a   1.000
_cell.length_b   1.000
_cell.length_c   1.000
_cell.angle_alpha   90.00
_cell.angle_beta   90.00
_cell.angle_gamma   90.00
#
_symmetry.space_group_name_H-M   'P 1'
#
loop_
_entity.id
_entity.type
_entity.pdbx_description
1 polymer ?
#
loop_
_entity_poly.entity_id
_entity_poly.type
_entity_poly.pdbx_seq_one_letter_code
_entity_poly.pdbx_strand_id
1 'polypeptide(L)'
;NLVLVARREDKLAQLRTRLLDLSPGLTIDVIAADLSVPGSAAELAAKVSDLGRKVDILINNAGVGLHGDFVKQGVAENSAQIQLNCVTLVELSGLFMPAMTAAGRGLVINVASTAAFQPTPGMAVYGATKAFVLSFTEALWQETKSTGVRVFALCPGATETEFFARTGEEFLTSG
;
A
#
# COMPACT_ATOMS: atom_id res chain seq x y z
N ASN A 1 -1.01 -10.18 -16.05
CA ASN A 1 -0.32 -10.94 -14.98
C ASN A 1 -0.36 -10.12 -13.69
N LEU A 2 -0.42 -10.80 -12.55
CA LEU A 2 -0.49 -10.18 -11.22
C LEU A 2 0.56 -10.79 -10.30
N VAL A 3 1.08 -9.98 -9.38
CA VAL A 3 1.80 -10.43 -8.18
C VAL A 3 0.99 -9.94 -6.99
N LEU A 4 0.43 -10.87 -6.23
CA LEU A 4 -0.38 -10.59 -5.04
C LEU A 4 0.50 -10.70 -3.80
N VAL A 5 0.52 -9.66 -2.99
CA VAL A 5 1.38 -9.59 -1.80
C VAL A 5 0.56 -9.25 -0.57
N ALA A 6 0.60 -10.09 0.45
CA ALA A 6 0.04 -9.86 1.77
C ALA A 6 0.62 -10.84 2.78
N ARG A 7 0.28 -10.67 4.08
CA ARG A 7 0.74 -11.56 5.15
C ARG A 7 0.03 -12.92 5.17
N ARG A 8 -1.25 -12.95 4.77
CA ARG A 8 -2.12 -14.14 4.90
C ARG A 8 -2.12 -14.92 3.59
N GLU A 9 -1.33 -15.97 3.55
CA GLU A 9 -1.17 -16.82 2.36
C GLU A 9 -2.49 -17.49 1.94
N ASP A 10 -3.29 -17.94 2.91
CA ASP A 10 -4.60 -18.53 2.69
C ASP A 10 -5.56 -17.58 1.95
N LYS A 11 -5.59 -16.30 2.34
CA LYS A 11 -6.40 -15.28 1.68
C LYS A 11 -5.89 -14.94 0.28
N LEU A 12 -4.58 -14.93 0.10
CA LEU A 12 -3.98 -14.74 -1.22
C LEU A 12 -4.33 -15.92 -2.16
N ALA A 13 -4.27 -17.14 -1.66
CA ALA A 13 -4.65 -18.34 -2.43
C ALA A 13 -6.14 -18.31 -2.83
N GLN A 14 -7.03 -17.95 -1.91
CA GLN A 14 -8.46 -17.79 -2.20
C GLN A 14 -8.70 -16.70 -3.26
N LEU A 15 -8.02 -15.55 -3.13
CA LEU A 15 -8.13 -14.45 -4.10
C LEU A 15 -7.61 -14.90 -5.48
N ARG A 16 -6.47 -15.60 -5.52
CA ARG A 16 -5.91 -16.16 -6.76
C ARG A 16 -6.93 -17.05 -7.46
N THR A 17 -7.55 -18.00 -6.75
CA THR A 17 -8.57 -18.89 -7.32
C THR A 17 -9.72 -18.10 -7.92
N ARG A 18 -10.30 -17.18 -7.18
CA ARG A 18 -11.41 -16.33 -7.67
C ARG A 18 -11.03 -15.51 -8.92
N LEU A 19 -9.80 -14.99 -8.99
CA LEU A 19 -9.35 -14.22 -10.14
C LEU A 19 -9.12 -15.12 -11.37
N LEU A 20 -8.64 -16.34 -11.18
CA LEU A 20 -8.47 -17.32 -12.27
C LEU A 20 -9.82 -17.82 -12.80
N ASP A 21 -10.83 -17.97 -11.93
CA ASP A 21 -12.21 -18.29 -12.35
C ASP A 21 -12.81 -17.18 -13.24
N LEU A 22 -12.52 -15.90 -12.91
CA LEU A 22 -12.97 -14.75 -13.69
C LEU A 22 -12.17 -14.54 -14.99
N SER A 23 -10.90 -14.91 -14.99
CA SER A 23 -9.97 -14.69 -16.10
C SER A 23 -8.94 -15.83 -16.19
N PRO A 24 -9.28 -16.96 -16.79
CA PRO A 24 -8.42 -18.16 -16.82
C PRO A 24 -7.05 -17.98 -17.49
N GLY A 25 -6.90 -16.93 -18.32
CA GLY A 25 -5.63 -16.61 -19.00
C GLY A 25 -4.63 -15.81 -18.17
N LEU A 26 -4.96 -15.46 -16.92
CA LEU A 26 -4.03 -14.71 -16.07
C LEU A 26 -2.93 -15.62 -15.50
N THR A 27 -1.71 -15.06 -15.43
CA THR A 27 -0.67 -15.58 -14.55
C THR A 27 -0.71 -14.81 -13.25
N ILE A 28 -0.85 -15.52 -12.12
CA ILE A 28 -0.95 -14.91 -10.80
C ILE A 28 0.07 -15.56 -9.88
N ASP A 29 1.08 -14.79 -9.50
CA ASP A 29 2.08 -15.16 -8.50
C ASP A 29 1.61 -14.66 -7.14
N VAL A 30 1.87 -15.44 -6.10
CA VAL A 30 1.51 -15.10 -4.71
C VAL A 30 2.77 -15.06 -3.87
N ILE A 31 2.98 -13.97 -3.13
CA ILE A 31 4.10 -13.81 -2.23
C ILE A 31 3.56 -13.44 -0.84
N ALA A 32 3.67 -14.38 0.10
CA ALA A 32 3.40 -14.09 1.50
C ALA A 32 4.56 -13.26 2.07
N ALA A 33 4.27 -12.04 2.54
CA ALA A 33 5.25 -11.15 3.13
C ALA A 33 4.62 -10.20 4.15
N ASP A 34 5.32 -9.96 5.26
CA ASP A 34 4.97 -8.88 6.19
C ASP A 34 5.79 -7.63 5.85
N LEU A 35 5.12 -6.71 5.20
CA LEU A 35 5.72 -5.45 4.75
C LEU A 35 5.92 -4.43 5.88
N SER A 36 5.52 -4.73 7.12
CA SER A 36 5.83 -3.90 8.30
C SER A 36 7.23 -4.14 8.86
N VAL A 37 7.93 -5.16 8.36
CA VAL A 37 9.31 -5.49 8.79
C VAL A 37 10.31 -4.68 7.97
N PRO A 38 11.27 -3.98 8.60
CA PRO A 38 12.35 -3.30 7.88
C PRO A 38 13.10 -4.24 6.93
N GLY A 39 13.37 -3.78 5.70
CA GLY A 39 14.03 -4.58 4.66
C GLY A 39 13.10 -5.44 3.81
N SER A 40 11.85 -5.64 4.22
CA SER A 40 10.87 -6.47 3.49
C SER A 40 10.60 -5.98 2.07
N ALA A 41 10.70 -4.69 1.81
CA ALA A 41 10.56 -4.14 0.47
C ALA A 41 11.65 -4.62 -0.50
N ALA A 42 12.90 -4.66 -0.04
CA ALA A 42 14.03 -5.17 -0.83
C ALA A 42 13.91 -6.67 -1.09
N GLU A 43 13.50 -7.45 -0.07
CA GLU A 43 13.23 -8.88 -0.20
C GLU A 43 12.09 -9.15 -1.21
N LEU A 44 11.03 -8.35 -1.15
CA LEU A 44 9.93 -8.46 -2.11
C LEU A 44 10.40 -8.17 -3.53
N ALA A 45 11.16 -7.09 -3.73
CA ALA A 45 11.69 -6.74 -5.04
C ALA A 45 12.60 -7.83 -5.60
N ALA A 46 13.45 -8.46 -4.79
CA ALA A 46 14.26 -9.60 -5.17
C ALA A 46 13.39 -10.79 -5.63
N LYS A 47 12.39 -11.18 -4.83
CA LYS A 47 11.45 -12.27 -5.19
C LYS A 47 10.71 -11.99 -6.50
N VAL A 48 10.27 -10.75 -6.73
CA VAL A 48 9.61 -10.37 -8.00
C VAL A 48 10.58 -10.46 -9.19
N SER A 49 11.83 -10.08 -8.99
CA SER A 49 12.91 -10.24 -9.98
C SER A 49 13.18 -11.71 -10.30
N ASP A 50 13.28 -12.57 -9.28
CA ASP A 50 13.52 -14.02 -9.44
C ASP A 50 12.39 -14.70 -10.22
N LEU A 51 11.15 -14.20 -10.13
CA LEU A 51 10.03 -14.63 -10.95
C LEU A 51 10.13 -14.15 -12.41
N GLY A 52 11.14 -13.37 -12.78
CA GLY A 52 11.30 -12.77 -14.11
C GLY A 52 10.20 -11.76 -14.45
N ARG A 53 9.55 -11.16 -13.44
CA ARG A 53 8.46 -10.22 -13.66
C ARG A 53 8.96 -8.80 -13.81
N LYS A 54 8.48 -8.11 -14.85
CA LYS A 54 8.57 -6.65 -14.97
C LYS A 54 7.30 -6.04 -14.41
N VAL A 55 7.45 -5.05 -13.55
CA VAL A 55 6.33 -4.35 -12.92
C VAL A 55 6.01 -3.11 -13.74
N ASP A 56 4.89 -3.14 -14.48
CA ASP A 56 4.38 -1.98 -15.21
C ASP A 56 3.40 -1.16 -14.35
N ILE A 57 2.78 -1.80 -13.33
CA ILE A 57 1.83 -1.15 -12.39
C ILE A 57 2.21 -1.55 -10.97
N LEU A 58 2.50 -0.56 -10.13
CA LEU A 58 2.71 -0.73 -8.69
C LEU A 58 1.53 -0.13 -7.94
N ILE A 59 0.89 -0.94 -7.09
CA ILE A 59 -0.19 -0.48 -6.21
C ILE A 59 0.28 -0.62 -4.76
N ASN A 60 0.67 0.48 -4.15
CA ASN A 60 1.03 0.57 -2.74
C ASN A 60 -0.26 0.71 -1.90
N ASN A 61 -0.91 -0.42 -1.65
CA ASN A 61 -2.18 -0.51 -0.92
C ASN A 61 -2.00 -0.97 0.52
N ALA A 62 -0.93 -1.70 0.83
CA ALA A 62 -0.69 -2.21 2.18
C ALA A 62 -0.65 -1.07 3.19
N GLY A 63 -1.42 -1.20 4.27
CA GLY A 63 -1.51 -0.19 5.30
C GLY A 63 -2.30 -0.67 6.50
N VAL A 64 -2.06 -0.03 7.63
CA VAL A 64 -2.78 -0.27 8.89
C VAL A 64 -3.12 1.05 9.55
N GLY A 65 -4.15 1.05 10.38
CA GLY A 65 -4.51 2.17 11.25
C GLY A 65 -4.71 1.69 12.67
N LEU A 66 -4.35 2.52 13.65
CA LEU A 66 -4.66 2.34 15.06
C LEU A 66 -5.66 3.43 15.45
N HIS A 67 -6.66 3.05 16.24
CA HIS A 67 -7.64 3.96 16.80
C HIS A 67 -7.50 4.03 18.34
N GLY A 68 -7.80 5.18 18.91
CA GLY A 68 -7.77 5.45 20.36
C GLY A 68 -6.83 6.61 20.72
N ASP A 69 -6.84 6.95 22.01
CA ASP A 69 -6.01 8.02 22.56
C ASP A 69 -4.52 7.72 22.32
N PHE A 70 -3.79 8.63 21.70
CA PHE A 70 -2.37 8.46 21.36
C PHE A 70 -1.52 8.04 22.57
N VAL A 71 -1.78 8.63 23.76
CA VAL A 71 -1.03 8.34 24.98
C VAL A 71 -1.24 6.91 25.52
N LYS A 72 -2.27 6.20 25.02
CA LYS A 72 -2.57 4.82 25.37
C LYS A 72 -2.10 3.81 24.33
N GLN A 73 -1.68 4.30 23.17
CA GLN A 73 -1.17 3.43 22.09
C GLN A 73 0.27 3.02 22.34
N GLY A 74 0.63 1.80 21.96
CA GLY A 74 1.99 1.32 22.07
C GLY A 74 2.94 2.02 21.09
N VAL A 75 4.15 2.33 21.57
CA VAL A 75 5.18 2.97 20.73
C VAL A 75 5.58 2.07 19.56
N ALA A 76 5.71 0.76 19.81
CA ALA A 76 6.09 -0.21 18.80
C ALA A 76 5.04 -0.33 17.67
N GLU A 77 3.76 -0.35 18.02
CA GLU A 77 2.64 -0.41 17.09
C GLU A 77 2.57 0.85 16.22
N ASN A 78 2.76 2.02 16.82
CA ASN A 78 2.84 3.27 16.08
C ASN A 78 4.04 3.31 15.12
N SER A 79 5.20 2.82 15.56
CA SER A 79 6.40 2.71 14.70
C SER A 79 6.17 1.74 13.54
N ALA A 80 5.57 0.57 13.80
CA ALA A 80 5.24 -0.40 12.75
C ALA A 80 4.22 0.17 11.74
N GLN A 81 3.26 0.98 12.20
CA GLN A 81 2.32 1.68 11.33
C GLN A 81 3.04 2.66 10.39
N ILE A 82 3.98 3.45 10.89
CA ILE A 82 4.78 4.38 10.08
C ILE A 82 5.67 3.59 9.11
N GLN A 83 6.30 2.51 9.59
CA GLN A 83 7.13 1.64 8.75
C GLN A 83 6.32 1.13 7.55
N LEU A 84 5.15 0.55 7.77
CA LEU A 84 4.33 -0.01 6.70
C LEU A 84 3.74 1.08 5.79
N ASN A 85 3.13 2.11 6.38
CA ASN A 85 2.36 3.09 5.62
C ASN A 85 3.24 4.10 4.86
N CYS A 86 4.46 4.37 5.36
CA CYS A 86 5.35 5.40 4.79
C CYS A 86 6.65 4.79 4.25
N VAL A 87 7.46 4.17 5.11
CA VAL A 87 8.82 3.74 4.75
C VAL A 87 8.76 2.70 3.63
N THR A 88 8.00 1.64 3.82
CA THR A 88 7.86 0.56 2.82
C THR A 88 7.31 1.06 1.49
N LEU A 89 6.35 2.00 1.52
CA LEU A 89 5.81 2.62 0.31
C LEU A 89 6.88 3.40 -0.46
N VAL A 90 7.71 4.17 0.23
CA VAL A 90 8.83 4.90 -0.38
C VAL A 90 9.86 3.93 -0.95
N GLU A 91 10.23 2.90 -0.19
CA GLU A 91 11.19 1.87 -0.62
C GLU A 91 10.70 1.14 -1.88
N LEU A 92 9.46 0.66 -1.91
CA LEU A 92 8.88 0.00 -3.08
C LEU A 92 8.82 0.93 -4.30
N SER A 93 8.44 2.18 -4.10
CA SER A 93 8.45 3.18 -5.17
C SER A 93 9.88 3.38 -5.72
N GLY A 94 10.87 3.52 -4.84
CA GLY A 94 12.28 3.66 -5.22
C GLY A 94 12.86 2.44 -5.92
N LEU A 95 12.40 1.22 -5.58
CA LEU A 95 12.87 -0.02 -6.18
C LEU A 95 12.26 -0.30 -7.56
N PHE A 96 11.00 0.06 -7.80
CA PHE A 96 10.31 -0.28 -9.05
C PHE A 96 10.25 0.87 -10.07
N MET A 97 10.17 2.12 -9.65
CA MET A 97 10.06 3.27 -10.57
C MET A 97 11.26 3.46 -11.52
N PRO A 98 12.52 3.19 -11.14
CA PRO A 98 13.64 3.34 -12.08
C PRO A 98 13.49 2.51 -13.36
N ALA A 99 13.02 1.27 -13.24
CA ALA A 99 12.77 0.40 -14.39
C ALA A 99 11.60 0.91 -15.27
N MET A 100 10.54 1.44 -14.65
CA MET A 100 9.41 2.06 -15.35
C MET A 100 9.86 3.31 -16.10
N THR A 101 10.67 4.16 -15.48
CA THR A 101 11.23 5.37 -16.09
C THR A 101 12.13 5.03 -17.27
N ALA A 102 13.01 4.05 -17.11
CA ALA A 102 13.87 3.58 -18.21
C ALA A 102 13.06 3.00 -19.39
N ALA A 103 11.90 2.39 -19.10
CA ALA A 103 11.00 1.87 -20.12
C ALA A 103 10.08 2.95 -20.75
N GLY A 104 10.09 4.18 -20.22
CA GLY A 104 9.22 5.27 -20.68
C GLY A 104 7.73 5.02 -20.42
N ARG A 105 7.38 4.11 -19.51
CA ARG A 105 5.99 3.74 -19.19
C ARG A 105 5.90 3.13 -17.80
N GLY A 106 4.81 3.41 -17.11
CA GLY A 106 4.51 2.83 -15.80
C GLY A 106 3.35 3.52 -15.13
N LEU A 107 2.84 2.88 -14.10
CA LEU A 107 1.78 3.42 -13.26
C LEU A 107 2.08 3.09 -11.80
N VAL A 108 2.08 4.12 -10.95
CA VAL A 108 2.15 3.96 -9.51
C VAL A 108 0.88 4.51 -8.87
N ILE A 109 0.21 3.68 -8.08
CA ILE A 109 -0.97 4.08 -7.31
C ILE A 109 -0.63 3.95 -5.84
N ASN A 110 -0.58 5.07 -5.14
CA ASN A 110 -0.39 5.11 -3.69
C ASN A 110 -1.74 5.31 -3.00
N VAL A 111 -2.13 4.36 -2.15
CA VAL A 111 -3.41 4.44 -1.44
C VAL A 111 -3.24 5.29 -0.17
N ALA A 112 -3.65 6.55 -0.29
CA ALA A 112 -3.79 7.49 0.81
C ALA A 112 -5.12 7.27 1.57
N SER A 113 -5.84 8.33 1.90
CA SER A 113 -7.16 8.31 2.54
C SER A 113 -7.74 9.73 2.52
N THR A 114 -9.04 9.89 2.70
CA THR A 114 -9.64 11.18 3.05
C THR A 114 -9.08 11.74 4.37
N ALA A 115 -8.57 10.88 5.27
CA ALA A 115 -7.85 11.29 6.48
C ALA A 115 -6.54 12.07 6.20
N ALA A 116 -6.06 12.09 4.96
CA ALA A 116 -4.89 12.88 4.56
C ALA A 116 -5.15 14.39 4.53
N PHE A 117 -6.40 14.83 4.44
CA PHE A 117 -6.76 16.22 4.22
C PHE A 117 -7.09 17.00 5.50
N GLN A 118 -7.12 16.33 6.65
CA GLN A 118 -7.48 16.97 7.92
C GLN A 118 -6.88 16.22 9.11
N PRO A 119 -6.69 16.89 10.27
CA PRO A 119 -6.37 16.20 11.52
C PRO A 119 -7.43 15.16 11.87
N THR A 120 -7.00 13.99 12.34
CA THR A 120 -7.88 12.88 12.72
C THR A 120 -7.69 12.52 14.20
N PRO A 121 -8.39 13.19 15.13
CA PRO A 121 -8.35 12.81 16.55
C PRO A 121 -8.71 11.34 16.74
N GLY A 122 -8.01 10.64 17.62
CA GLY A 122 -8.12 9.20 17.81
C GLY A 122 -7.36 8.35 16.77
N MET A 123 -6.92 8.95 15.65
CA MET A 123 -6.11 8.30 14.62
C MET A 123 -4.90 9.16 14.20
N ALA A 124 -4.27 9.83 15.15
CA ALA A 124 -3.25 10.85 14.89
C ALA A 124 -2.11 10.35 13.99
N VAL A 125 -1.53 9.19 14.30
CA VAL A 125 -0.43 8.61 13.49
C VAL A 125 -0.94 8.18 12.13
N TYR A 126 -2.12 7.54 12.04
CA TYR A 126 -2.71 7.13 10.77
C TYR A 126 -2.93 8.33 9.83
N GLY A 127 -3.62 9.37 10.30
CA GLY A 127 -3.86 10.59 9.52
C GLY A 127 -2.56 11.21 9.04
N ALA A 128 -1.56 11.30 9.92
CA ALA A 128 -0.23 11.81 9.57
C ALA A 128 0.45 10.95 8.49
N THR A 129 0.37 9.61 8.57
CA THR A 129 0.94 8.73 7.52
C THR A 129 0.22 8.91 6.19
N LYS A 130 -1.09 9.12 6.18
CA LYS A 130 -1.85 9.33 4.94
C LYS A 130 -1.63 10.71 4.33
N ALA A 131 -1.40 11.74 5.14
CA ALA A 131 -0.95 13.06 4.70
C ALA A 131 0.46 12.97 4.06
N PHE A 132 1.38 12.23 4.68
CA PHE A 132 2.68 11.93 4.09
C PHE A 132 2.55 11.27 2.70
N VAL A 133 1.73 10.21 2.58
CA VAL A 133 1.52 9.50 1.31
C VAL A 133 0.97 10.43 0.23
N LEU A 134 0.02 11.30 0.57
CA LEU A 134 -0.54 12.28 -0.37
C LEU A 134 0.54 13.24 -0.86
N SER A 135 1.23 13.91 0.05
CA SER A 135 2.27 14.89 -0.29
C SER A 135 3.43 14.28 -1.09
N PHE A 136 3.89 13.08 -0.69
CA PHE A 136 4.91 12.34 -1.43
C PHE A 136 4.46 12.01 -2.86
N THR A 137 3.22 11.58 -3.02
CA THR A 137 2.67 11.21 -4.33
C THR A 137 2.53 12.40 -5.25
N GLU A 138 2.10 13.57 -4.74
CA GLU A 138 1.99 14.81 -5.50
C GLU A 138 3.36 15.30 -6.00
N ALA A 139 4.40 15.18 -5.16
CA ALA A 139 5.77 15.49 -5.55
C ALA A 139 6.24 14.55 -6.68
N LEU A 140 6.07 13.23 -6.51
CA LEU A 140 6.44 12.24 -7.54
C LEU A 140 5.67 12.45 -8.85
N TRP A 141 4.39 12.80 -8.78
CA TRP A 141 3.60 13.13 -9.97
C TRP A 141 4.23 14.28 -10.76
N GLN A 142 4.69 15.32 -10.09
CA GLN A 142 5.38 16.44 -10.75
C GLN A 142 6.72 16.02 -11.35
N GLU A 143 7.52 15.24 -10.61
CA GLU A 143 8.84 14.78 -11.03
C GLU A 143 8.77 13.83 -12.25
N THR A 144 7.70 13.06 -12.37
CA THR A 144 7.56 12.03 -13.40
C THR A 144 6.88 12.51 -14.69
N LYS A 145 6.44 13.77 -14.79
CA LYS A 145 5.67 14.31 -15.94
C LYS A 145 6.30 14.07 -17.31
N SER A 146 7.63 14.07 -17.40
CA SER A 146 8.37 13.89 -18.66
C SER A 146 8.88 12.46 -18.87
N THR A 147 8.62 11.53 -17.96
CA THR A 147 9.22 10.19 -17.97
C THR A 147 8.35 9.11 -18.61
N GLY A 148 7.08 9.41 -18.90
CA GLY A 148 6.08 8.42 -19.32
C GLY A 148 5.49 7.59 -18.17
N VAL A 149 5.96 7.78 -16.93
CA VAL A 149 5.39 7.17 -15.72
C VAL A 149 4.27 8.04 -15.17
N ARG A 150 3.14 7.42 -14.83
CA ARG A 150 2.01 8.09 -14.16
C ARG A 150 1.99 7.72 -12.68
N VAL A 151 1.76 8.70 -11.83
CA VAL A 151 1.68 8.51 -10.38
C VAL A 151 0.39 9.13 -9.86
N PHE A 152 -0.38 8.39 -9.04
CA PHE A 152 -1.65 8.84 -8.47
C PHE A 152 -1.72 8.56 -6.97
N ALA A 153 -2.34 9.49 -6.24
CA ALA A 153 -2.85 9.22 -4.91
C ALA A 153 -4.33 8.82 -5.01
N LEU A 154 -4.67 7.63 -4.51
CA LEU A 154 -6.06 7.22 -4.32
C LEU A 154 -6.45 7.52 -2.87
N CYS A 155 -7.46 8.38 -2.66
CA CYS A 155 -7.88 8.84 -1.33
C CYS A 155 -9.29 8.33 -1.01
N PRO A 156 -9.47 7.04 -0.68
CA PRO A 156 -10.78 6.51 -0.34
C PRO A 156 -11.28 7.10 0.99
N GLY A 157 -12.61 7.24 1.08
CA GLY A 157 -13.30 7.45 2.34
C GLY A 157 -13.38 6.17 3.17
N ALA A 158 -14.21 6.20 4.22
CA ALA A 158 -14.52 5.00 5.00
C ALA A 158 -15.11 3.93 4.07
N THR A 159 -14.43 2.80 3.97
CA THR A 159 -14.82 1.69 3.10
C THR A 159 -15.00 0.46 3.98
N GLU A 160 -16.10 -0.25 3.82
CA GLU A 160 -16.38 -1.46 4.57
C GLU A 160 -15.36 -2.55 4.21
N THR A 161 -14.36 -2.71 5.08
CA THR A 161 -13.25 -3.65 4.94
C THR A 161 -12.84 -4.17 6.32
N GLU A 162 -12.04 -5.23 6.37
CA GLU A 162 -11.42 -5.72 7.61
C GLU A 162 -10.52 -4.66 8.30
N PHE A 163 -10.25 -3.52 7.67
CA PHE A 163 -9.47 -2.43 8.26
C PHE A 163 -10.13 -1.89 9.52
N PHE A 164 -11.45 -1.59 9.47
CA PHE A 164 -12.19 -1.07 10.62
C PHE A 164 -12.45 -2.14 11.70
N ALA A 165 -12.63 -3.40 11.32
CA ALA A 165 -12.76 -4.49 12.28
C ALA A 165 -11.54 -4.64 13.22
N ARG A 166 -10.37 -4.16 12.78
CA ARG A 166 -9.13 -4.15 13.57
C ARG A 166 -8.97 -2.90 14.44
N THR A 167 -9.63 -1.81 14.11
CA THR A 167 -9.58 -0.57 14.90
C THR A 167 -10.50 -0.60 16.12
N GLY A 168 -11.36 -1.63 16.24
CA GLY A 168 -12.20 -1.84 17.43
C GLY A 168 -13.46 -0.98 17.48
N GLU A 169 -13.86 -0.34 16.38
CA GLU A 169 -15.07 0.50 16.34
C GLU A 169 -16.02 0.16 15.19
N GLU A 170 -17.32 0.13 15.53
CA GLU A 170 -18.43 0.22 14.58
C GLU A 170 -18.56 1.67 14.04
N PHE A 171 -17.67 2.06 13.17
CA PHE A 171 -17.62 3.43 12.64
C PHE A 171 -18.74 3.76 11.62
N LEU A 172 -19.58 2.81 11.27
CA LEU A 172 -20.52 2.92 10.15
C LEU A 172 -21.99 3.08 10.52
N THR A 173 -22.33 3.24 11.81
CA THR A 173 -23.75 3.28 12.25
C THR A 173 -24.27 4.64 12.71
N SER A 174 -23.53 5.74 12.52
CA SER A 174 -24.00 7.08 12.87
C SER A 174 -23.78 8.06 11.71
N GLY A 175 -24.70 8.05 10.78
CA GLY A 175 -24.84 9.02 9.70
C GLY A 175 -26.30 9.14 9.31
#